data_5021425f8af29ada0ac2400b9ddc2404
#
_entry.id   5021425f8af29ada0ac2400b9ddc2404
#
_cell.length_a   1.000
_cell.length_b   1.000
_cell.length_c   1.000
_cell.angle_alpha   90.00
_cell.angle_beta   90.00
_cell.angle_gamma   90.00
#
_symmetry.space_group_name_H-M   'P 1'
#
loop_
_entity.id
_entity.type
_entity.pdbx_description
1 polymer ?
#
loop_
_entity_poly.entity_id
_entity_poly.type
_entity_poly.pdbx_seq_one_letter_code
_entity_poly.pdbx_strand_id
1 'polypeptide(L)'
;MTERPFRVLGLQQIAIGGLDKGALAGLWTGLLGVEKVGDYVSESENVDEDILRLGEGPHAVEIDLMQPLDPERSPKVHVPTLNHVGVWIDDLAACVDWLTEQGVRFTPGGIRKGAAGHDVCFIHPKGNDETPRSGEGVLIELIQAPPDVIA
;
A
#
# COMPACT_ATOMS: atom_id res chain seq x y z
N MET A 1 -16.51 -0.81 -22.95
CA MET A 1 -16.11 -1.09 -21.56
C MET A 1 -17.35 -1.22 -20.71
N THR A 2 -17.45 -2.28 -19.92
CA THR A 2 -18.54 -2.46 -18.98
C THR A 2 -18.46 -1.44 -17.84
N GLU A 3 -19.58 -1.15 -17.23
CA GLU A 3 -19.62 -0.25 -16.08
C GLU A 3 -18.81 -0.83 -14.92
N ARG A 4 -18.05 0.04 -14.23
CA ARG A 4 -17.21 -0.35 -13.12
C ARG A 4 -18.05 -0.78 -11.90
N PRO A 5 -17.90 -2.03 -11.41
CA PRO A 5 -18.75 -2.56 -10.34
C PRO A 5 -18.28 -2.23 -8.92
N PHE A 6 -17.36 -1.29 -8.76
CA PHE A 6 -16.79 -0.90 -7.47
C PHE A 6 -16.46 0.58 -7.44
N ARG A 7 -16.21 1.10 -6.25
CA ARG A 7 -15.75 2.48 -6.06
C ARG A 7 -14.43 2.51 -5.31
N VAL A 8 -13.55 3.43 -5.71
CA VAL A 8 -12.38 3.81 -4.94
C VAL A 8 -12.80 4.92 -3.98
N LEU A 9 -12.69 4.67 -2.69
CA LEU A 9 -13.24 5.55 -1.64
C LEU A 9 -12.24 6.57 -1.11
N GLY A 10 -10.95 6.35 -1.33
CA GLY A 10 -9.92 7.27 -0.89
C GLY A 10 -8.59 6.57 -0.69
N LEU A 11 -7.60 7.35 -0.30
CA LEU A 11 -6.28 6.86 0.07
C LEU A 11 -6.33 6.21 1.44
N GLN A 12 -5.71 5.05 1.58
CA GLN A 12 -5.56 4.40 2.88
C GLN A 12 -4.14 4.62 3.41
N GLN A 13 -3.10 4.50 2.55
CA GLN A 13 -1.73 4.66 2.99
C GLN A 13 -0.80 5.09 1.86
N ILE A 14 0.34 5.66 2.27
CA ILE A 14 1.50 5.90 1.43
C ILE A 14 2.69 5.32 2.17
N ALA A 15 3.46 4.44 1.53
CA ALA A 15 4.64 3.81 2.12
C ALA A 15 5.89 4.37 1.45
N ILE A 16 6.78 4.93 2.26
CA ILE A 16 8.01 5.58 1.82
C ILE A 16 9.19 4.84 2.42
N GLY A 17 10.12 4.41 1.57
CA GLY A 17 11.30 3.68 1.97
C GLY A 17 12.57 4.52 1.90
N GLY A 18 13.50 4.24 2.78
CA GLY A 18 14.81 4.88 2.82
C GLY A 18 15.81 4.06 3.61
N LEU A 19 17.07 4.43 3.51
CA LEU A 19 18.14 3.77 4.26
C LEU A 19 18.28 4.26 5.70
N ASP A 20 17.62 5.37 6.02
CA ASP A 20 17.67 5.98 7.36
C ASP A 20 16.27 6.40 7.79
N LYS A 21 15.60 5.49 8.50
CA LYS A 21 14.27 5.73 9.04
C LYS A 21 14.29 6.91 10.03
N GLY A 22 15.37 7.11 10.77
CA GLY A 22 15.52 8.25 11.68
C GLY A 22 15.45 9.58 10.95
N ALA A 23 16.06 9.68 9.77
CA ALA A 23 15.98 10.90 8.96
C ALA A 23 14.54 11.13 8.45
N LEU A 24 13.87 10.08 8.00
CA LEU A 24 12.45 10.16 7.60
C LEU A 24 11.57 10.60 8.77
N ALA A 25 11.74 9.98 9.94
CA ALA A 25 10.98 10.35 11.14
C ALA A 25 11.28 11.77 11.60
N GLY A 26 12.51 12.22 11.47
CA GLY A 26 12.91 13.59 11.78
C GLY A 26 12.13 14.61 10.95
N LEU A 27 11.92 14.34 9.68
CA LEU A 27 11.12 15.20 8.82
C LEU A 27 9.62 15.07 9.16
N TRP A 28 9.07 13.86 9.05
CA TRP A 28 7.61 13.65 9.13
C TRP A 28 7.07 13.91 10.53
N THR A 29 7.66 13.31 11.54
CA THR A 29 7.21 13.45 12.94
C THR A 29 7.82 14.69 13.58
N GLY A 30 9.13 14.88 13.41
CA GLY A 30 9.86 15.97 14.07
C GLY A 30 9.49 17.34 13.55
N LEU A 31 9.57 17.56 12.24
CA LEU A 31 9.35 18.89 11.64
C LEU A 31 7.91 19.11 11.19
N LEU A 32 7.28 18.11 10.59
CA LEU A 32 5.91 18.22 10.10
C LEU A 32 4.85 17.92 11.15
N GLY A 33 5.24 17.33 12.28
CA GLY A 33 4.32 17.06 13.38
C GLY A 33 3.33 15.93 13.15
N VAL A 34 3.61 15.01 12.21
CA VAL A 34 2.73 13.87 11.95
C VAL A 34 2.92 12.82 13.06
N GLU A 35 1.81 12.39 13.66
CA GLU A 35 1.82 11.50 14.82
C GLU A 35 2.22 10.08 14.46
N LYS A 36 3.20 9.52 15.19
CA LYS A 36 3.52 8.10 15.12
C LYS A 36 2.50 7.33 15.97
N VAL A 37 1.81 6.36 15.37
CA VAL A 37 0.78 5.56 16.04
C VAL A 37 1.16 4.10 16.23
N GLY A 38 2.26 3.65 15.63
CA GLY A 38 2.73 2.28 15.80
C GLY A 38 4.07 2.04 15.13
N ASP A 39 4.51 0.80 15.20
CA ASP A 39 5.69 0.31 14.49
C ASP A 39 5.51 -1.15 14.12
N TYR A 40 6.38 -1.64 13.23
CA TYR A 40 6.31 -2.99 12.71
C TYR A 40 7.69 -3.43 12.24
N VAL A 41 8.10 -4.63 12.63
CA VAL A 41 9.36 -5.24 12.17
C VAL A 41 9.06 -6.62 11.62
N SER A 42 9.56 -6.93 10.44
CA SER A 42 9.39 -8.23 9.81
C SER A 42 10.67 -8.69 9.13
N GLU A 43 11.21 -9.81 9.60
CA GLU A 43 12.38 -10.44 8.99
C GLU A 43 12.07 -10.96 7.58
N SER A 44 10.89 -11.56 7.38
CA SER A 44 10.49 -12.09 6.08
C SER A 44 10.27 -11.00 5.04
N GLU A 45 9.78 -9.84 5.46
CA GLU A 45 9.57 -8.68 4.60
C GLU A 45 10.78 -7.75 4.57
N ASN A 46 11.81 -8.06 5.35
CA ASN A 46 13.06 -7.27 5.42
C ASN A 46 12.80 -5.80 5.73
N VAL A 47 11.98 -5.53 6.76
CA VAL A 47 11.56 -4.15 7.06
C VAL A 47 11.53 -3.84 8.54
N ASP A 48 11.96 -2.63 8.87
CA ASP A 48 11.72 -1.93 10.13
C ASP A 48 10.93 -0.67 9.79
N GLU A 49 9.74 -0.54 10.35
CA GLU A 49 8.73 0.41 9.88
C GLU A 49 8.16 1.22 11.02
N ASP A 50 8.05 2.54 10.83
CA ASP A 50 7.23 3.42 11.68
C ASP A 50 5.91 3.68 10.97
N ILE A 51 4.82 3.58 11.72
CA ILE A 51 3.47 3.82 11.23
C ILE A 51 2.97 5.15 11.77
N LEU A 52 2.70 6.09 10.86
CA LEU A 52 2.21 7.42 11.19
C LEU A 52 0.76 7.58 10.73
N ARG A 53 0.06 8.51 11.35
CA ARG A 53 -1.31 8.84 10.94
C ARG A 53 -1.43 10.32 10.60
N LEU A 54 -1.99 10.59 9.41
CA LEU A 54 -2.26 11.93 8.91
C LEU A 54 -3.77 12.14 8.85
N GLY A 55 -4.26 13.12 9.60
CA GLY A 55 -5.69 13.38 9.72
C GLY A 55 -6.35 12.54 10.81
N GLU A 56 -7.66 12.62 10.86
CA GLU A 56 -8.47 11.94 11.90
C GLU A 56 -9.69 11.25 11.27
N GLY A 57 -10.26 10.31 12.04
CA GLY A 57 -11.47 9.60 11.63
C GLY A 57 -11.20 8.49 10.62
N PRO A 58 -12.27 7.93 10.03
CA PRO A 58 -12.15 6.73 9.19
C PRO A 58 -11.41 6.97 7.87
N HIS A 59 -11.27 8.22 7.43
CA HIS A 59 -10.55 8.58 6.21
C HIS A 59 -9.15 9.16 6.47
N ALA A 60 -8.63 9.02 7.71
CA ALA A 60 -7.23 9.35 8.00
C ALA A 60 -6.30 8.48 7.13
N VAL A 61 -5.17 9.06 6.72
CA VAL A 61 -4.19 8.38 5.86
C VAL A 61 -3.02 7.89 6.70
N GLU A 62 -2.64 6.63 6.52
CA GLU A 62 -1.45 6.06 7.15
C GLU A 62 -0.22 6.44 6.32
N ILE A 63 0.85 6.83 6.97
CA ILE A 63 2.16 7.05 6.34
C ILE A 63 3.11 6.05 6.96
N ASP A 64 3.63 5.13 6.15
CA ASP A 64 4.58 4.12 6.60
C ASP A 64 5.99 4.55 6.21
N LEU A 65 6.87 4.66 7.21
CA LEU A 65 8.29 4.96 7.00
C LEU A 65 9.07 3.66 7.13
N MET A 66 9.65 3.20 6.03
CA MET A 66 10.25 1.87 5.92
C MET A 66 11.76 1.95 5.75
N GLN A 67 12.48 1.11 6.51
CA GLN A 67 13.91 0.92 6.35
C GLN A 67 14.19 -0.58 6.20
N PRO A 68 15.03 -1.01 5.26
CA PRO A 68 15.39 -2.43 5.18
C PRO A 68 16.20 -2.84 6.41
N LEU A 69 15.94 -4.05 6.93
CA LEU A 69 16.80 -4.64 7.97
C LEU A 69 18.19 -4.93 7.39
N ASP A 70 18.23 -5.42 6.14
CA ASP A 70 19.46 -5.64 5.39
C ASP A 70 19.28 -5.03 3.99
N PRO A 71 19.97 -3.92 3.68
CA PRO A 71 19.80 -3.23 2.40
C PRO A 71 20.26 -4.04 1.18
N GLU A 72 21.03 -5.11 1.39
CA GLU A 72 21.49 -5.98 0.30
C GLU A 72 20.55 -7.16 0.04
N ARG A 73 19.57 -7.39 0.93
CA ARG A 73 18.62 -8.51 0.82
C ARG A 73 17.29 -8.02 0.23
N SER A 74 16.63 -8.89 -0.51
CA SER A 74 15.26 -8.65 -1.00
C SER A 74 14.22 -9.10 0.04
N PRO A 75 13.05 -8.44 0.08
CA PRO A 75 12.68 -7.29 -0.72
C PRO A 75 13.43 -6.02 -0.30
N LYS A 76 13.81 -5.20 -1.27
CA LYS A 76 14.48 -3.92 -1.03
C LYS A 76 13.43 -2.83 -0.88
N VAL A 77 12.97 -2.61 0.35
CA VAL A 77 11.85 -1.71 0.64
C VAL A 77 12.14 -0.23 0.38
N HIS A 78 13.43 0.12 0.20
CA HIS A 78 13.89 1.47 -0.08
C HIS A 78 14.06 1.78 -1.58
N VAL A 79 13.82 0.80 -2.47
CA VAL A 79 13.97 0.96 -3.91
C VAL A 79 12.74 0.40 -4.62
N PRO A 80 11.92 1.26 -5.26
CA PRO A 80 11.96 2.72 -5.25
C PRO A 80 11.59 3.31 -3.88
N THR A 81 11.88 4.59 -3.66
CA THR A 81 11.56 5.26 -2.40
C THR A 81 10.06 5.33 -2.12
N LEU A 82 9.24 5.55 -3.14
CA LEU A 82 7.80 5.32 -2.99
C LEU A 82 7.54 3.82 -3.12
N ASN A 83 7.43 3.15 -1.97
CA ASN A 83 7.28 1.69 -1.95
C ASN A 83 5.92 1.27 -2.50
N HIS A 84 4.84 1.83 -1.98
CA HIS A 84 3.50 1.59 -2.50
C HIS A 84 2.49 2.65 -2.04
N VAL A 85 1.35 2.64 -2.71
CA VAL A 85 0.18 3.44 -2.37
C VAL A 85 -0.98 2.49 -2.12
N GLY A 86 -1.71 2.67 -1.02
CA GLY A 86 -2.89 1.89 -0.70
C GLY A 86 -4.16 2.69 -0.87
N VAL A 87 -5.19 2.08 -1.46
CA VAL A 87 -6.50 2.72 -1.68
C VAL A 87 -7.64 1.86 -1.14
N TRP A 88 -8.63 2.50 -0.56
CA TRP A 88 -9.85 1.85 -0.08
C TRP A 88 -10.77 1.49 -1.25
N ILE A 89 -11.24 0.25 -1.26
CA ILE A 89 -12.18 -0.28 -2.26
C ILE A 89 -13.44 -0.77 -1.53
N ASP A 90 -14.61 -0.41 -2.00
CA ASP A 90 -15.86 -0.83 -1.38
C ASP A 90 -16.18 -2.32 -1.56
N ASP A 91 -15.82 -2.89 -2.71
CA ASP A 91 -16.00 -4.31 -3.02
C ASP A 91 -14.75 -4.83 -3.72
N LEU A 92 -13.82 -5.36 -2.92
CA LEU A 92 -12.53 -5.79 -3.45
C LEU A 92 -12.64 -6.98 -4.40
N ALA A 93 -13.52 -7.94 -4.11
CA ALA A 93 -13.69 -9.11 -4.99
C ALA A 93 -14.17 -8.69 -6.37
N ALA A 94 -15.19 -7.84 -6.44
CA ALA A 94 -15.71 -7.31 -7.72
C ALA A 94 -14.64 -6.47 -8.43
N CYS A 95 -13.86 -5.70 -7.67
CA CYS A 95 -12.77 -4.90 -8.21
C CYS A 95 -11.71 -5.76 -8.89
N VAL A 96 -11.22 -6.79 -8.21
CA VAL A 96 -10.17 -7.68 -8.75
C VAL A 96 -10.66 -8.41 -9.98
N ASP A 97 -11.89 -8.95 -9.96
CA ASP A 97 -12.47 -9.66 -11.10
C ASP A 97 -12.57 -8.75 -12.32
N TRP A 98 -13.12 -7.55 -12.13
CA TRP A 98 -13.29 -6.60 -13.23
C TRP A 98 -11.96 -6.12 -13.80
N LEU A 99 -11.00 -5.78 -12.93
CA LEU A 99 -9.66 -5.34 -13.37
C LEU A 99 -8.92 -6.46 -14.09
N THR A 100 -9.11 -7.72 -13.67
CA THR A 100 -8.55 -8.87 -14.38
C THR A 100 -9.09 -8.95 -15.80
N GLU A 101 -10.40 -8.76 -15.99
CA GLU A 101 -11.02 -8.72 -17.31
C GLU A 101 -10.48 -7.57 -18.17
N GLN A 102 -10.07 -6.47 -17.54
CA GLN A 102 -9.51 -5.31 -18.23
C GLN A 102 -8.00 -5.48 -18.53
N GLY A 103 -7.39 -6.60 -18.19
CA GLY A 103 -5.99 -6.87 -18.50
C GLY A 103 -5.00 -6.29 -17.49
N VAL A 104 -5.43 -6.05 -16.26
CA VAL A 104 -4.55 -5.55 -15.19
C VAL A 104 -3.75 -6.70 -14.60
N ARG A 105 -2.46 -6.48 -14.41
CA ARG A 105 -1.55 -7.44 -13.79
C ARG A 105 -1.52 -7.25 -12.28
N PHE A 106 -1.73 -8.35 -11.56
CA PHE A 106 -1.60 -8.39 -10.11
C PHE A 106 -0.31 -9.12 -9.70
N THR A 107 0.18 -8.84 -8.50
CA THR A 107 1.26 -9.63 -7.92
C THR A 107 0.72 -11.02 -7.53
N PRO A 108 1.61 -12.04 -7.42
CA PRO A 108 1.17 -13.38 -6.99
C PRO A 108 0.52 -13.37 -5.61
N GLY A 109 -0.45 -14.26 -5.40
CA GLY A 109 -1.09 -14.49 -4.11
C GLY A 109 -2.58 -14.10 -4.04
N GLY A 110 -3.10 -13.37 -5.02
CA GLY A 110 -4.51 -12.99 -5.06
C GLY A 110 -4.95 -12.15 -3.86
N ILE A 111 -6.24 -12.23 -3.51
CA ILE A 111 -6.79 -11.57 -2.33
C ILE A 111 -6.37 -12.35 -1.09
N ARG A 112 -5.80 -11.64 -0.12
CA ARG A 112 -5.30 -12.21 1.15
C ARG A 112 -5.41 -11.21 2.28
N LYS A 113 -5.26 -11.66 3.53
CA LYS A 113 -5.22 -10.76 4.69
C LYS A 113 -3.93 -9.94 4.68
N GLY A 114 -4.08 -8.63 4.74
CA GLY A 114 -2.97 -7.71 4.94
C GLY A 114 -2.57 -7.55 6.40
N ALA A 115 -1.51 -6.77 6.65
CA ALA A 115 -0.94 -6.56 7.98
C ALA A 115 -1.95 -5.97 8.98
N ALA A 116 -2.88 -5.13 8.52
CA ALA A 116 -3.90 -4.50 9.36
C ALA A 116 -5.19 -5.35 9.50
N GLY A 117 -5.21 -6.57 8.95
CA GLY A 117 -6.35 -7.48 9.06
C GLY A 117 -7.43 -7.31 7.98
N HIS A 118 -7.28 -6.35 7.08
CA HIS A 118 -8.17 -6.19 5.93
C HIS A 118 -7.76 -7.10 4.79
N ASP A 119 -8.71 -7.48 3.93
CA ASP A 119 -8.40 -8.17 2.69
C ASP A 119 -7.70 -7.21 1.72
N VAL A 120 -6.65 -7.68 1.07
CA VAL A 120 -5.84 -6.88 0.16
C VAL A 120 -5.47 -7.66 -1.09
N CYS A 121 -5.17 -6.91 -2.17
CA CYS A 121 -4.61 -7.45 -3.40
C CYS A 121 -3.75 -6.35 -4.03
N PHE A 122 -2.64 -6.73 -4.66
CA PHE A 122 -1.67 -5.74 -5.18
C PHE A 122 -1.65 -5.73 -6.71
N ILE A 123 -1.80 -4.53 -7.29
CA ILE A 123 -1.54 -4.31 -8.70
C ILE A 123 -0.02 -4.23 -8.88
N HIS A 124 0.50 -5.04 -9.80
CA HIS A 124 1.93 -5.07 -10.12
C HIS A 124 2.37 -3.72 -10.73
N PRO A 125 3.56 -3.22 -10.39
CA PRO A 125 4.07 -1.97 -10.97
C PRO A 125 4.41 -2.05 -12.46
N LYS A 126 4.56 -3.26 -13.01
CA LYS A 126 4.90 -3.47 -14.43
C LYS A 126 3.92 -4.44 -15.09
N GLY A 127 3.47 -4.10 -16.29
CA GLY A 127 2.68 -5.01 -17.12
C GLY A 127 3.53 -6.05 -17.83
N ASN A 128 2.87 -6.97 -18.51
CA ASN A 128 3.49 -7.95 -19.41
C ASN A 128 2.61 -8.14 -20.64
N ASP A 129 2.98 -9.06 -21.53
CA ASP A 129 2.25 -9.25 -22.79
C ASP A 129 0.81 -9.75 -22.57
N GLU A 130 0.59 -10.61 -21.57
CA GLU A 130 -0.72 -11.17 -21.27
C GLU A 130 -1.59 -10.20 -20.45
N THR A 131 -0.98 -9.46 -19.53
CA THR A 131 -1.63 -8.48 -18.68
C THR A 131 -0.87 -7.15 -18.79
N PRO A 132 -1.18 -6.36 -19.83
CA PRO A 132 -0.36 -5.17 -20.16
C PRO A 132 -0.59 -3.97 -19.25
N ARG A 133 -1.70 -3.94 -18.50
CA ARG A 133 -2.02 -2.81 -17.62
C ARG A 133 -1.46 -3.03 -16.22
N SER A 134 -0.89 -1.97 -15.66
CA SER A 134 -0.15 -2.05 -14.39
C SER A 134 -0.25 -0.74 -13.63
N GLY A 135 0.46 -0.66 -12.50
CA GLY A 135 0.62 0.58 -11.75
C GLY A 135 1.61 1.57 -12.38
N GLU A 136 2.18 1.25 -13.54
CA GLU A 136 3.11 2.10 -14.29
C GLU A 136 4.27 2.62 -13.42
N GLY A 137 4.92 1.70 -12.72
CA GLY A 137 6.05 1.97 -11.84
C GLY A 137 5.70 2.07 -10.35
N VAL A 138 4.41 2.07 -10.01
CA VAL A 138 3.95 2.12 -8.61
C VAL A 138 3.25 0.82 -8.24
N LEU A 139 3.68 0.20 -7.14
CA LEU A 139 2.95 -0.90 -6.52
C LEU A 139 1.71 -0.32 -5.84
N ILE A 140 0.53 -0.83 -6.19
CA ILE A 140 -0.73 -0.31 -5.65
C ILE A 140 -1.42 -1.40 -4.84
N GLU A 141 -1.67 -1.12 -3.56
CA GLU A 141 -2.43 -1.98 -2.67
C GLU A 141 -3.91 -1.62 -2.73
N LEU A 142 -4.74 -2.58 -3.13
CA LEU A 142 -6.19 -2.46 -3.10
C LEU A 142 -6.67 -3.09 -1.80
N ILE A 143 -7.42 -2.34 -0.98
CA ILE A 143 -7.77 -2.73 0.38
C ILE A 143 -9.28 -2.71 0.53
N GLN A 144 -9.86 -3.83 0.99
CA GLN A 144 -11.28 -3.87 1.30
C GLN A 144 -11.60 -2.88 2.42
N ALA A 145 -12.44 -1.91 2.11
CA ALA A 145 -12.82 -0.89 3.08
C ALA A 145 -13.72 -1.48 4.17
N PRO A 146 -13.52 -1.06 5.44
CA PRO A 146 -14.44 -1.40 6.52
C PRO A 146 -15.73 -0.57 6.42
N PRO A 147 -16.81 -0.96 7.15
CA PRO A 147 -18.10 -0.28 7.05
C PRO A 147 -18.08 1.23 7.29
N ASP A 148 -17.24 1.70 8.20
CA ASP A 148 -17.16 3.13 8.55
C ASP A 148 -16.49 3.98 7.45
N VAL A 149 -15.71 3.36 6.57
CA VAL A 149 -15.15 4.01 5.38
C VAL A 149 -16.15 4.00 4.23
N ILE A 150 -16.93 2.92 4.09
CA ILE A 150 -17.95 2.78 3.04
C ILE A 150 -19.13 3.73 3.29
N ALA A 151 -19.48 3.94 4.55
CA ALA A 151 -20.65 4.72 4.96
C ALA A 151 -20.64 6.19 4.46
#